data_4dca0cef4f9249f276f9d501a858b090
#
_entry.id   4dca0cef4f9249f276f9d501a858b090
#
_cell.length_a   1.000
_cell.length_b   1.000
_cell.length_c   1.000
_cell.angle_alpha   90.00
_cell.angle_beta   90.00
_cell.angle_gamma   90.00
#
_symmetry.space_group_name_H-M   'P 1'
#
loop_
_entity.id
_entity.type
_entity.pdbx_description
1 polymer ?
#
loop_
_entity_poly.entity_id
_entity_poly.type
_entity_poly.pdbx_seq_one_letter_code
_entity_poly.pdbx_strand_id
1 'polypeptide(L)' 'MAREKDGFRENLELLNNRFPDHDLLTIEEIKTVTGFSSRKTVLKYMGKHMIGNSRISKIYLAKFMCG' A
#
# COMPACT_ATOMS: atom_id res chain seq x y z
N MET A 1 2.56 -3.83 24.87
CA MET A 1 1.55 -3.55 23.85
C MET A 1 2.20 -3.00 22.60
N ALA A 2 1.88 -3.59 21.47
CA ALA A 2 2.43 -3.10 20.22
C ALA A 2 1.86 -1.72 19.89
N ARG A 3 2.74 -0.82 19.47
CA ARG A 3 2.36 0.52 19.13
C ARG A 3 2.30 0.68 17.62
N GLU A 4 1.26 1.33 17.13
CA GLU A 4 1.17 1.64 15.71
C GLU A 4 2.26 2.62 15.36
N LYS A 5 2.81 2.49 14.15
CA LYS A 5 3.75 3.47 13.63
C LYS A 5 3.03 4.80 13.43
N ASP A 6 3.77 5.88 13.63
CA ASP A 6 3.22 7.21 13.41
C ASP A 6 2.73 7.34 11.97
N GLY A 7 1.51 7.80 11.82
CA GLY A 7 0.93 7.98 10.49
C GLY A 7 0.25 6.74 9.90
N PHE A 8 0.36 5.58 10.56
CA PHE A 8 -0.24 4.35 10.02
C PHE A 8 -1.75 4.50 9.87
N ARG A 9 -2.41 4.97 10.91
CA ARG A 9 -3.87 5.11 10.90
C ARG A 9 -4.33 6.12 9.86
N GLU A 10 -3.63 7.23 9.76
CA GLU A 10 -3.94 8.26 8.78
C GLU A 10 -3.74 7.73 7.36
N ASN A 11 -2.69 6.97 7.14
CA ASN A 11 -2.43 6.37 5.83
C ASN A 11 -3.53 5.37 5.47
N LEU A 12 -3.91 4.53 6.41
CA LEU A 12 -4.97 3.55 6.18
C LEU A 12 -6.29 4.23 5.88
N GLU A 13 -6.61 5.28 6.60
CA GLU A 13 -7.81 6.06 6.39
C GLU A 13 -7.82 6.71 5.01
N LEU A 14 -6.68 7.26 4.60
CA LEU A 14 -6.52 7.82 3.26
C LEU A 14 -6.80 6.78 2.19
N LEU A 15 -6.22 5.59 2.35
CA LEU A 15 -6.42 4.52 1.38
C LEU A 15 -7.87 4.06 1.34
N ASN A 16 -8.52 3.97 2.50
CA ASN A 16 -9.93 3.60 2.56
C ASN A 16 -10.82 4.64 1.87
N ASN A 17 -10.46 5.92 2.00
CA ASN A 17 -11.23 6.99 1.36
C ASN A 17 -11.02 7.01 -0.15
N ARG A 18 -9.82 6.72 -0.61
CA ARG A 18 -9.51 6.73 -2.05
C ARG A 18 -10.03 5.47 -2.76
N PHE A 19 -10.02 4.35 -2.06
CA PHE A 19 -10.40 3.06 -2.66
C PHE A 19 -11.40 2.33 -1.76
N PRO A 20 -12.59 2.91 -1.57
CA PRO A 20 -13.55 2.35 -0.60
C PRO A 20 -14.08 0.96 -0.99
N ASP A 21 -14.05 0.62 -2.26
CA ASP A 21 -14.57 -0.65 -2.75
C ASP A 21 -13.51 -1.75 -2.87
N HIS A 22 -12.26 -1.43 -2.51
CA HIS A 22 -11.14 -2.35 -2.66
C HIS A 22 -10.51 -2.67 -1.31
N ASP A 23 -10.30 -3.94 -1.03
CA ASP A 23 -9.49 -4.38 0.10
C ASP A 23 -8.03 -4.53 -0.31
N LEU A 24 -7.80 -4.81 -1.59
CA LEU A 24 -6.47 -4.97 -2.17
C LEU A 24 -6.28 -3.94 -3.27
N LEU A 25 -5.05 -3.46 -3.40
CA LEU A 25 -4.71 -2.46 -4.41
C LEU A 25 -3.89 -3.08 -5.52
N THR A 26 -4.16 -2.68 -6.75
CA THR A 26 -3.38 -3.10 -7.91
C THR A 26 -2.09 -2.30 -8.00
N ILE A 27 -1.17 -2.75 -8.87
CA ILE A 27 0.09 -2.04 -9.08
C ILE A 27 -0.16 -0.61 -9.54
N GLU A 28 -1.13 -0.40 -10.42
CA GLU A 28 -1.45 0.93 -10.90
C GLU A 28 -1.90 1.84 -9.77
N GLU A 29 -2.74 1.32 -8.88
CA GLU A 29 -3.21 2.08 -7.73
C GLU A 29 -2.07 2.39 -6.77
N ILE A 30 -1.17 1.43 -6.56
CA ILE A 30 0.00 1.64 -5.72
C ILE A 30 0.88 2.76 -6.27
N LYS A 31 1.09 2.77 -7.58
CA LYS A 31 1.88 3.81 -8.23
C LYS A 31 1.26 5.18 -8.00
N THR A 32 -0.06 5.26 -8.08
CA THR A 32 -0.77 6.51 -7.86
C THR A 32 -0.58 7.03 -6.45
N VAL A 33 -0.64 6.13 -5.48
CA VAL A 33 -0.54 6.51 -4.06
C VAL A 33 0.90 6.85 -3.67
N THR A 34 1.86 6.03 -4.11
CA THR A 34 3.26 6.16 -3.68
C THR A 34 4.09 7.08 -4.56
N GLY A 35 3.61 7.33 -5.78
CA GLY A 35 4.38 8.12 -6.73
C GLY A 35 5.47 7.34 -7.45
N PHE A 36 5.52 6.02 -7.29
CA PHE A 36 6.47 5.21 -8.03
C PHE A 36 6.17 5.30 -9.52
N SER A 37 7.22 5.41 -10.32
CA SER A 37 7.08 5.63 -11.76
C SER A 37 6.95 4.35 -12.56
N SER A 38 7.31 3.20 -12.00
CA SER A 38 7.29 1.96 -12.77
C SER A 38 6.83 0.78 -11.92
N ARG A 39 6.28 -0.19 -12.63
CA ARG A 39 5.87 -1.46 -12.03
C ARG A 39 7.06 -2.18 -11.39
N LYS A 40 8.21 -2.08 -12.02
CA LYS A 40 9.42 -2.71 -11.54
C LYS A 40 9.79 -2.22 -10.15
N THR A 41 9.67 -0.92 -9.93
CA THR A 41 9.95 -0.31 -8.63
C THR A 41 8.97 -0.81 -7.58
N VAL A 42 7.69 -0.89 -7.91
CA VAL A 42 6.68 -1.41 -7.00
C VAL A 42 7.02 -2.83 -6.58
N LEU A 43 7.34 -3.68 -7.55
CA LEU A 43 7.67 -5.08 -7.27
C LEU A 43 8.95 -5.22 -6.47
N LYS A 44 9.90 -4.34 -6.69
CA LYS A 44 11.16 -4.35 -5.96
C LYS A 44 10.93 -4.15 -4.46
N TYR A 45 10.06 -3.21 -4.10
CA TYR A 45 9.82 -2.87 -2.70
C TYR A 45 8.72 -3.71 -2.06
N MET A 46 7.74 -4.14 -2.81
CA MET A 46 6.53 -4.74 -2.27
C MET A 46 6.21 -6.14 -2.80
N GLY A 47 6.97 -6.62 -3.77
CA GLY A 47 6.65 -7.89 -4.43
C GLY A 47 6.52 -9.06 -3.50
N LYS A 48 7.33 -9.10 -2.44
CA LYS A 48 7.31 -10.19 -1.46
C LYS A 48 5.97 -10.29 -0.73
N HIS A 49 5.27 -9.18 -0.64
CA HIS A 49 4.06 -9.08 0.16
C HIS A 49 2.81 -9.01 -0.71
N MET A 50 2.99 -9.05 -2.02
CA MET A 50 1.87 -8.97 -2.94
C MET A 50 1.23 -10.33 -3.16
N ILE A 51 -0.08 -10.33 -3.27
CA ILE A 51 -0.85 -11.54 -3.56
C ILE A 51 -0.83 -11.72 -5.08
N GLY A 52 -0.28 -12.86 -5.52
CA GLY A 52 -0.18 -13.15 -6.94
C GLY A 52 0.68 -12.16 -7.74
N ASN A 53 1.57 -11.44 -7.05
CA ASN A 53 2.46 -10.44 -7.63
C ASN A 53 1.71 -9.31 -8.36
N SER A 54 0.45 -9.09 -8.02
CA SER A 54 -0.35 -8.08 -8.69
C SER A 54 -1.15 -7.19 -7.75
N ARG A 55 -1.36 -7.61 -6.50
CA ARG A 55 -2.16 -6.84 -5.55
C ARG A 55 -1.54 -6.87 -4.16
N ILE A 56 -1.77 -5.80 -3.41
CA ILE A 56 -1.27 -5.71 -2.03
C ILE A 56 -2.40 -5.23 -1.12
N SER A 57 -2.35 -5.70 0.13
CA SER A 57 -3.29 -5.26 1.15
C SER A 57 -3.11 -3.78 1.46
N LYS A 58 -4.22 -3.06 1.66
CA LYS A 58 -4.18 -1.67 2.11
C LYS A 58 -3.40 -1.53 3.41
N ILE A 59 -3.60 -2.46 4.32
CA ILE A 59 -2.93 -2.44 5.62
C ILE A 59 -1.42 -2.48 5.42
N TYR A 60 -0.95 -3.33 4.54
CA TYR A 60 0.47 -3.45 4.27
C TYR A 60 1.03 -2.20 3.63
N LEU A 61 0.31 -1.65 2.67
CA LEU A 61 0.73 -0.42 2.01
C LEU A 61 0.79 0.73 3.01
N ALA A 62 -0.19 0.81 3.91
CA ALA A 62 -0.18 1.84 4.94
C ALA A 62 1.05 1.73 5.84
N LYS A 63 1.45 0.51 6.20
CA LYS A 63 2.66 0.29 6.99
C LYS A 63 3.90 0.70 6.21
N PHE A 64 3.96 0.38 4.93
CA PHE A 64 5.08 0.76 4.07
C PHE A 64 5.21 2.28 3.99
N MET A 65 4.10 2.99 3.88
CA MET A 65 4.09 4.45 3.78
C MET A 65 4.54 5.14 5.07
N CYS A 66 4.51 4.45 6.18
CA CYS A 66 5.02 5.00 7.46
C CYS A 66 6.54 4.96 7.54
N GLY A 67 7.16 4.33 6.60
CA GLY A 67 8.59 4.17 6.60
C GLY A 67 8.98 2.87 7.23
#